data_146730b66b2bd3050b5b8396f1d0e5e9
#
_entry.id   146730b66b2bd3050b5b8396f1d0e5e9
#
_cell.length_a   1.000
_cell.length_b   1.000
_cell.length_c   1.000
_cell.angle_alpha   90.00
_cell.angle_beta   90.00
_cell.angle_gamma   90.00
#
_symmetry.space_group_name_H-M   'P 1'
#
loop_
_entity.id
_entity.type
_entity.pdbx_description
1 polymer ?
#
loop_
_entity_poly.entity_id
_entity_poly.type
_entity_poly.pdbx_seq_one_letter_code
_entity_poly.pdbx_strand_id
1 'polypeptide(L)'
;MILLIDNYDSFAYNLYQMVGEIAKEIKVIRNDTISVKQIVQLNPQAIILSPGPGRPEDAGVCQEVITRLGHKIPILGVCLGHQAICQVFGATITHAPQLMHGKSSYIQINQESPLFDGIAAPMQVA
;
A
#
# COMPACT_ATOMS: atom_id res chain seq x y z
N MET A 1 -1.93 6.78 -15.65
CA MET A 1 -0.94 5.79 -15.20
C MET A 1 -1.04 5.62 -13.70
N ILE A 2 -1.01 4.37 -13.22
CA ILE A 2 -0.88 4.04 -11.80
C ILE A 2 0.58 3.74 -11.51
N LEU A 3 1.12 4.33 -10.44
CA LEU A 3 2.48 4.05 -9.97
C LEU A 3 2.42 3.01 -8.84
N LEU A 4 3.09 1.87 -9.03
CA LEU A 4 3.31 0.88 -7.99
C LEU A 4 4.73 1.05 -7.44
N ILE A 5 4.85 1.43 -6.18
CA ILE A 5 6.15 1.49 -5.48
C ILE A 5 6.41 0.14 -4.85
N ASP A 6 7.45 -0.53 -5.35
CA ASP A 6 7.87 -1.85 -4.92
C ASP A 6 8.82 -1.74 -3.72
N ASN A 7 8.40 -2.27 -2.58
CA ASN A 7 9.17 -2.35 -1.35
C ASN A 7 10.05 -3.62 -1.27
N TYR A 8 10.55 -4.11 -2.40
CA TYR A 8 11.37 -5.34 -2.48
C TYR A 8 10.61 -6.57 -2.01
N ASP A 9 9.37 -6.70 -2.46
CA ASP A 9 8.51 -7.81 -2.10
C ASP A 9 8.22 -8.73 -3.28
N SER A 10 8.23 -10.05 -3.01
CA SER A 10 7.87 -11.05 -4.03
C SER A 10 6.41 -10.94 -4.52
N PHE A 11 5.55 -10.30 -3.74
CA PHE A 11 4.14 -10.11 -4.07
C PHE A 11 3.85 -8.87 -4.94
N ALA A 12 4.84 -8.01 -5.18
CA ALA A 12 4.66 -6.78 -5.96
C ALA A 12 4.14 -7.07 -7.38
N TYR A 13 4.61 -8.13 -8.03
CA TYR A 13 4.14 -8.53 -9.35
C TYR A 13 2.73 -9.12 -9.35
N ASN A 14 2.31 -9.77 -8.26
CA ASN A 14 0.91 -10.19 -8.11
C ASN A 14 -0.02 -8.97 -8.04
N LEU A 15 0.36 -7.94 -7.29
CA LEU A 15 -0.37 -6.67 -7.28
C LEU A 15 -0.38 -6.02 -8.67
N TYR A 16 0.74 -6.03 -9.36
CA TYR A 16 0.82 -5.52 -10.74
C TYR A 16 -0.18 -6.22 -11.66
N GLN A 17 -0.27 -7.55 -11.60
CA GLN A 17 -1.20 -8.31 -12.40
C GLN A 17 -2.66 -8.03 -12.03
N MET A 18 -3.00 -8.03 -10.74
CA MET A 18 -4.35 -7.73 -10.27
C MET A 18 -4.81 -6.32 -10.68
N VAL A 19 -3.95 -5.34 -10.53
CA VAL A 19 -4.25 -3.96 -10.93
C VAL A 19 -4.32 -3.84 -12.45
N GLY A 20 -3.53 -4.64 -13.17
CA GLY A 20 -3.49 -4.69 -14.63
C GLY A 20 -4.80 -5.16 -15.27
N GLU A 21 -5.65 -5.88 -14.53
CA GLU A 21 -6.97 -6.27 -15.00
C GLU A 21 -7.94 -5.08 -15.12
N ILE A 22 -7.69 -4.01 -14.36
CA ILE A 22 -8.55 -2.83 -14.30
C ILE A 22 -7.88 -1.55 -14.80
N ALA A 23 -6.56 -1.47 -14.76
CA ALA A 23 -5.79 -0.29 -15.17
C ALA A 23 -4.95 -0.59 -16.41
N LYS A 24 -5.08 0.25 -17.45
CA LYS A 24 -4.38 0.05 -18.73
C LYS A 24 -2.88 0.34 -18.66
N GLU A 25 -2.46 1.18 -17.73
CA GLU A 25 -1.06 1.63 -17.64
C GLU A 25 -0.62 1.65 -16.18
N ILE A 26 0.36 0.79 -15.87
CA ILE A 26 0.97 0.68 -14.55
C ILE A 26 2.49 0.75 -14.71
N LYS A 27 3.13 1.54 -13.87
CA LYS A 27 4.59 1.59 -13.78
C LYS A 27 5.02 1.09 -12.41
N VAL A 28 5.96 0.14 -12.39
CA VAL A 28 6.56 -0.40 -11.15
C VAL A 28 7.93 0.22 -10.96
N ILE A 29 8.17 0.80 -9.80
CA ILE A 29 9.46 1.41 -9.45
C ILE A 29 9.81 1.03 -8.01
N ARG A 30 11.07 0.70 -7.77
CA ARG A 30 11.55 0.38 -6.42
C ARG A 30 11.62 1.61 -5.52
N ASN A 31 11.39 1.42 -4.23
CA ASN A 31 11.24 2.48 -3.24
C ASN A 31 12.48 3.34 -3.01
N ASP A 32 13.65 2.86 -3.41
CA ASP A 32 14.96 3.52 -3.25
C ASP A 32 15.54 4.07 -4.56
N THR A 33 14.84 3.89 -5.68
CA THR A 33 15.32 4.29 -7.01
C THR A 33 14.63 5.52 -7.58
N ILE A 34 13.73 6.13 -6.82
CA ILE A 34 12.95 7.29 -7.25
C ILE A 34 12.80 8.29 -6.11
N SER A 35 12.79 9.56 -6.44
CA SER A 35 12.50 10.66 -5.51
C SER A 35 11.06 11.16 -5.67
N VAL A 36 10.53 11.83 -4.65
CA VAL A 36 9.20 12.47 -4.73
C VAL A 36 9.12 13.46 -5.88
N LYS A 37 10.18 14.21 -6.15
CA LYS A 37 10.23 15.14 -7.30
C LYS A 37 10.02 14.42 -8.64
N GLN A 38 10.65 13.28 -8.82
CA GLN A 38 10.48 12.47 -10.03
C GLN A 38 9.08 11.86 -10.12
N ILE A 39 8.49 11.45 -8.98
CA ILE A 39 7.09 10.98 -8.93
C ILE A 39 6.12 12.09 -9.37
N VAL A 40 6.33 13.31 -8.90
CA VAL A 40 5.53 14.46 -9.33
C VAL A 40 5.64 14.69 -10.85
N GLN A 41 6.84 14.54 -11.42
CA GLN A 41 7.04 14.66 -12.87
C GLN A 41 6.35 13.55 -13.67
N LEU A 42 6.25 12.34 -13.12
CA LEU A 42 5.51 11.23 -13.73
C LEU A 42 4.00 11.47 -13.73
N ASN A 43 3.51 12.33 -12.83
CA ASN A 43 2.11 12.72 -12.70
C ASN A 43 1.14 11.52 -12.66
N PRO A 44 1.32 10.57 -11.71
CA PRO A 44 0.44 9.42 -11.63
C PRO A 44 -0.96 9.81 -11.16
N GLN A 45 -1.98 9.09 -11.63
CA GLN A 45 -3.38 9.25 -11.19
C GLN A 45 -3.61 8.64 -9.81
N ALA A 46 -2.85 7.63 -9.45
CA ALA A 46 -2.87 6.97 -8.15
C ALA A 46 -1.53 6.29 -7.86
N ILE A 47 -1.25 6.06 -6.59
CA ILE A 47 -0.03 5.39 -6.13
C ILE A 47 -0.43 4.18 -5.28
N ILE A 48 0.22 3.05 -5.51
CA ILE A 48 0.11 1.86 -4.67
C ILE A 48 1.46 1.62 -4.00
N LEU A 49 1.44 1.43 -2.68
CA LEU A 49 2.60 1.06 -1.89
C LEU A 49 2.52 -0.43 -1.58
N SER A 50 3.48 -1.21 -2.06
CA SER A 50 3.46 -2.66 -1.95
C SER A 50 3.75 -3.17 -0.54
N PRO A 51 3.47 -4.45 -0.24
CA PRO A 51 4.12 -5.16 0.86
C PRO A 51 5.64 -5.05 0.77
N GLY A 52 6.32 -5.42 1.84
CA GLY A 52 7.78 -5.46 1.86
C GLY A 52 8.32 -5.87 3.22
N PRO A 53 9.62 -6.18 3.31
CA PRO A 53 10.27 -6.54 4.55
C PRO A 53 10.56 -5.31 5.43
N GLY A 54 10.82 -5.57 6.71
CA GLY A 54 11.26 -4.56 7.65
C GLY A 54 10.13 -3.68 8.18
N ARG A 55 10.50 -2.50 8.59
CA ARG A 55 9.60 -1.52 9.20
C ARG A 55 9.26 -0.39 8.22
N PRO A 56 8.15 0.33 8.44
CA PRO A 56 7.76 1.44 7.57
C PRO A 56 8.83 2.53 7.41
N GLU A 57 9.64 2.77 8.45
CA GLU A 57 10.73 3.73 8.42
C GLU A 57 11.81 3.38 7.40
N ASP A 58 11.96 2.10 7.11
CA ASP A 58 12.98 1.55 6.22
C ASP A 58 12.46 1.38 4.77
N ALA A 59 11.23 1.82 4.49
CA ALA A 59 10.57 1.65 3.19
C ALA A 59 10.91 2.76 2.18
N GLY A 60 12.15 3.23 2.16
CA GLY A 60 12.64 4.18 1.17
C GLY A 60 11.79 5.45 1.09
N VAL A 61 11.31 5.78 -0.10
CA VAL A 61 10.55 7.01 -0.37
C VAL A 61 9.10 6.99 0.15
N CYS A 62 8.60 5.85 0.66
CA CYS A 62 7.17 5.68 0.95
C CYS A 62 6.60 6.72 1.92
N GLN A 63 7.27 6.96 3.06
CA GLN A 63 6.76 7.94 4.03
C GLN A 63 6.76 9.37 3.49
N GLU A 64 7.80 9.74 2.73
CA GLU A 64 7.86 11.06 2.09
C GLU A 64 6.77 11.22 1.03
N VAL A 65 6.48 10.18 0.26
CA VAL A 65 5.37 10.15 -0.72
C VAL A 65 4.04 10.38 -0.01
N ILE A 66 3.76 9.65 1.07
CA ILE A 66 2.52 9.80 1.84
C ILE A 66 2.38 11.24 2.36
N THR A 67 3.42 11.75 3.00
CA THR A 67 3.42 13.08 3.62
C THR A 67 3.22 14.20 2.59
N ARG A 68 3.92 14.11 1.47
CA ARG A 68 3.96 15.20 0.48
C ARG A 68 2.92 15.10 -0.61
N LEU A 69 2.46 13.91 -0.94
CA LEU A 69 1.56 13.69 -2.08
C LEU A 69 0.17 13.17 -1.67
N GLY A 70 0.00 12.62 -0.46
CA GLY A 70 -1.25 11.98 -0.04
C GLY A 70 -2.48 12.91 -0.01
N HIS A 71 -2.27 14.23 0.02
CA HIS A 71 -3.35 15.20 -0.06
C HIS A 71 -3.75 15.56 -1.51
N LYS A 72 -2.98 15.11 -2.50
CA LYS A 72 -3.19 15.43 -3.94
C LYS A 72 -3.43 14.21 -4.79
N ILE A 73 -2.84 13.07 -4.43
CA ILE A 73 -2.88 11.84 -5.21
C ILE A 73 -3.44 10.74 -4.32
N PRO A 74 -4.45 9.97 -4.74
CA PRO A 74 -4.93 8.81 -4.00
C PRO A 74 -3.80 7.79 -3.80
N ILE A 75 -3.62 7.33 -2.56
CA ILE A 75 -2.59 6.35 -2.20
C ILE A 75 -3.25 5.14 -1.53
N LEU A 76 -3.00 3.95 -2.06
CA LEU A 76 -3.36 2.68 -1.45
C LEU A 76 -2.11 2.00 -0.88
N GLY A 77 -2.13 1.65 0.39
CA GLY A 77 -1.08 0.87 1.02
C GLY A 77 -1.50 -0.57 1.28
N VAL A 78 -0.63 -1.52 0.96
CA VAL A 78 -0.83 -2.94 1.25
C VAL A 78 0.28 -3.42 2.18
N CYS A 79 -0.07 -4.05 3.31
CA CYS A 79 0.84 -4.56 4.32
C CYS A 79 1.83 -3.47 4.81
N LEU A 80 3.10 -3.53 4.44
CA LEU A 80 4.11 -2.50 4.80
C LEU A 80 3.67 -1.10 4.34
N GLY A 81 3.10 -0.98 3.14
CA GLY A 81 2.57 0.29 2.65
C GLY A 81 1.41 0.82 3.50
N HIS A 82 0.51 -0.04 3.96
CA HIS A 82 -0.55 0.32 4.91
C HIS A 82 0.03 0.77 6.25
N GLN A 83 1.01 0.05 6.78
CA GLN A 83 1.71 0.41 8.01
C GLN A 83 2.39 1.79 7.89
N ALA A 84 3.01 2.08 6.75
CA ALA A 84 3.61 3.39 6.49
C ALA A 84 2.57 4.52 6.51
N ILE A 85 1.40 4.32 5.92
CA ILE A 85 0.30 5.29 5.98
C ILE A 85 -0.13 5.51 7.43
N CYS A 86 -0.40 4.44 8.17
CA CYS A 86 -0.82 4.53 9.57
C CYS A 86 0.22 5.29 10.41
N GLN A 87 1.49 5.00 10.25
CA GLN A 87 2.56 5.65 11.01
C GLN A 87 2.71 7.13 10.70
N VAL A 88 2.62 7.53 9.42
CA VAL A 88 2.65 8.95 9.03
C VAL A 88 1.49 9.73 9.66
N PHE A 89 0.33 9.10 9.83
CA PHE A 89 -0.83 9.71 10.48
C PHE A 89 -0.86 9.51 12.00
N GLY A 90 0.24 9.10 12.62
CA GLY A 90 0.43 9.10 14.08
C GLY A 90 0.13 7.77 14.77
N ALA A 91 -0.16 6.70 14.04
CA ALA A 91 -0.33 5.38 14.64
C ALA A 91 1.02 4.76 15.04
N THR A 92 1.00 3.94 16.07
CA THR A 92 2.13 3.12 16.47
C THR A 92 2.07 1.76 15.78
N ILE A 93 3.14 1.38 15.08
CA ILE A 93 3.25 0.08 14.45
C ILE A 93 3.98 -0.87 15.41
N THR A 94 3.29 -1.92 15.82
CA THR A 94 3.79 -2.92 16.76
C THR A 94 3.28 -4.31 16.39
N HIS A 95 3.82 -5.34 17.04
CA HIS A 95 3.36 -6.70 16.85
C HIS A 95 1.95 -6.90 17.43
N ALA A 96 1.14 -7.70 16.74
CA ALA A 96 -0.15 -8.14 17.26
C ALA A 96 0.04 -8.98 18.53
N PRO A 97 -0.96 -9.02 19.44
CA PRO A 97 -0.89 -9.86 20.65
C PRO A 97 -0.76 -11.35 20.33
N GLN A 98 -1.24 -11.77 19.16
CA GLN A 98 -1.20 -13.16 18.71
C GLN A 98 -0.65 -13.24 17.28
N LEU A 99 0.29 -14.18 17.06
CA LEU A 99 0.83 -14.44 15.72
C LEU A 99 -0.21 -15.17 14.86
N MET A 100 -0.54 -14.59 13.70
CA MET A 100 -1.54 -15.11 12.75
C MET A 100 -0.94 -15.45 11.38
N HIS A 101 0.35 -15.66 11.29
CA HIS A 101 1.01 -16.04 10.05
C HIS A 101 0.62 -17.44 9.59
N GLY A 102 0.21 -17.59 8.33
CA GLY A 102 -0.21 -18.87 7.75
C GLY A 102 -1.53 -19.41 8.27
N LYS A 103 -2.34 -18.58 8.93
CA LYS A 103 -3.66 -18.94 9.47
C LYS A 103 -4.72 -18.02 8.89
N SER A 104 -5.88 -18.58 8.57
CA SER A 104 -7.03 -17.77 8.18
C SER A 104 -7.83 -17.31 9.40
N SER A 105 -8.40 -16.14 9.32
CA SER A 105 -9.29 -15.57 10.33
C SER A 105 -10.36 -14.71 9.68
N TYR A 106 -11.46 -14.50 10.43
CA TYR A 106 -12.48 -13.55 10.04
C TYR A 106 -12.15 -12.17 10.58
N ILE A 107 -12.30 -11.16 9.74
CA ILE A 107 -12.15 -9.76 10.13
C ILE A 107 -13.45 -8.99 9.92
N GLN A 108 -13.64 -7.98 10.76
CA GLN A 108 -14.67 -6.96 10.56
C GLN A 108 -14.10 -5.85 9.69
N ILE A 109 -14.91 -5.33 8.79
CA ILE A 109 -14.54 -4.21 7.92
C ILE A 109 -15.45 -3.01 8.19
N ASN A 110 -14.92 -1.82 8.04
CA ASN A 110 -15.74 -0.60 8.09
C ASN A 110 -16.51 -0.44 6.79
N GLN A 111 -17.78 -0.83 6.80
CA GLN A 111 -18.64 -0.79 5.62
C GLN A 111 -19.02 0.61 5.15
N GLU A 112 -18.79 1.64 5.98
CA GLU A 112 -18.95 3.03 5.57
C GLU A 112 -17.78 3.55 4.73
N SER A 113 -16.65 2.84 4.75
CA SER A 113 -15.48 3.20 3.95
C SER A 113 -15.71 2.86 2.47
N PRO A 114 -15.50 3.81 1.54
CA PRO A 114 -15.57 3.54 0.10
C PRO A 114 -14.63 2.42 -0.36
N LEU A 115 -13.54 2.19 0.36
CA LEU A 115 -12.57 1.12 0.06
C LEU A 115 -13.20 -0.27 0.10
N PHE A 116 -14.22 -0.47 0.94
CA PHE A 116 -14.89 -1.76 1.13
C PHE A 116 -16.28 -1.82 0.53
N ASP A 117 -16.62 -0.87 -0.33
CA ASP A 117 -17.91 -0.84 -0.98
C ASP A 117 -18.15 -2.12 -1.80
N GLY A 118 -19.32 -2.75 -1.59
CA GLY A 118 -19.66 -4.02 -2.23
C GLY A 118 -19.01 -5.28 -1.62
N ILE A 119 -18.23 -5.15 -0.55
CA ILE A 119 -17.61 -6.28 0.15
C ILE A 119 -18.45 -6.64 1.38
N ALA A 120 -18.88 -7.90 1.45
CA ALA A 120 -19.66 -8.40 2.59
C ALA A 120 -18.77 -8.62 3.83
N ALA A 121 -19.30 -8.29 5.02
CA ALA A 121 -18.66 -8.57 6.30
C ALA A 121 -19.43 -9.67 7.07
N PRO A 122 -18.74 -10.48 7.91
CA PRO A 122 -17.29 -10.53 8.08
C PRO A 122 -16.59 -11.14 6.88
N MET A 123 -15.31 -10.76 6.67
CA MET A 123 -14.50 -11.27 5.58
C MET A 123 -13.43 -12.22 6.12
N GLN A 124 -13.26 -13.37 5.47
CA GLN A 124 -12.18 -14.29 5.82
C GLN A 124 -10.89 -13.88 5.08
N VAL A 125 -9.81 -13.78 5.83
CA VAL A 125 -8.47 -13.44 5.34
C VAL A 125 -7.44 -14.42 5.88
N ALA A 126 -6.33 -14.53 5.18
CA ALA A 126 -5.18 -15.35 5.58
C ALA A 126 -4.04 -14.50 6.13
#